data_962a0d399e99b898c941874240f534c9
#
_entry.id   962a0d399e99b898c941874240f534c9
#
_cell.length_a   1.000
_cell.length_b   1.000
_cell.length_c   1.000
_cell.angle_alpha   90.00
_cell.angle_beta   90.00
_cell.angle_gamma   90.00
#
_symmetry.space_group_name_H-M   'P 1'
#
loop_
_entity.id
_entity.type
_entity.pdbx_description
1 polymer ?
#
loop_
_entity_poly.entity_id
_entity_poly.type
_entity_poly.pdbx_seq_one_letter_code
_entity_poly.pdbx_strand_id
1 'polypeptide(L)'
;MKMILFFSDLDSTLIYSGYPEHTCVEYNEAKEVTYMTAQGINFLKDLLVRKDFVFIPCTLRSYEQTARIDFLKNGNVPIIICDNGFSIYENGILDKTWDNLMKENLATYPTDEIKSDIEILVSSNNMCCKIKNNRNAFFTLIFENAESANMHYVTIAKVLKRHKYKLELQGRKIYIIPDFLDKVLAVKYLCKKFNPSLVITAGDSSVDKSFVEEGNQRIIPSHSSLNIRNTIITKKSGISAGEEILDIVMSLLKNQKLNIK
;
A
#
# COMPACT_ATOMS: atom_id res chain seq x y z
N MET A 1 6.95 -22.01 -16.95
CA MET A 1 6.92 -22.04 -15.47
C MET A 1 5.71 -21.23 -15.02
N LYS A 2 4.88 -21.76 -14.13
CA LYS A 2 3.68 -21.03 -13.66
C LYS A 2 4.13 -19.93 -12.70
N MET A 3 3.80 -18.66 -13.00
CA MET A 3 4.17 -17.49 -12.20
C MET A 3 3.24 -17.32 -11.01
N ILE A 4 3.78 -16.96 -9.86
CA ILE A 4 3.06 -16.64 -8.63
C ILE A 4 3.28 -15.17 -8.33
N LEU A 5 2.20 -14.42 -8.13
CA LEU A 5 2.27 -13.02 -7.74
C LEU A 5 1.86 -12.85 -6.27
N PHE A 6 2.68 -12.13 -5.50
CA PHE A 6 2.36 -11.74 -4.14
C PHE A 6 2.24 -10.21 -4.06
N PHE A 7 1.02 -9.74 -3.96
CA PHE A 7 0.70 -8.32 -3.75
C PHE A 7 0.57 -8.05 -2.25
N SER A 8 1.32 -7.11 -1.73
CA SER A 8 1.23 -6.75 -0.31
C SER A 8 1.27 -5.25 -0.10
N ASP A 9 0.43 -4.75 0.79
CA ASP A 9 0.70 -3.45 1.39
C ASP A 9 2.02 -3.47 2.17
N LEU A 10 2.55 -2.31 2.48
CA LEU A 10 3.83 -2.15 3.19
C LEU A 10 3.62 -1.74 4.64
N ASP A 11 3.06 -0.54 4.87
CA ASP A 11 2.92 0.06 6.19
C ASP A 11 1.93 -0.73 7.05
N SER A 12 2.34 -1.13 8.25
CA SER A 12 1.55 -1.97 9.16
C SER A 12 1.18 -3.37 8.63
N THR A 13 1.74 -3.75 7.48
CA THR A 13 1.60 -5.09 6.90
C THR A 13 2.94 -5.84 6.90
N LEU A 14 3.98 -5.29 6.27
CA LEU A 14 5.32 -5.88 6.24
C LEU A 14 6.38 -5.03 6.95
N ILE A 15 6.23 -3.70 6.97
CA ILE A 15 7.13 -2.75 7.61
C ILE A 15 6.38 -1.92 8.66
N TYR A 16 7.07 -1.56 9.74
CA TYR A 16 6.43 -0.93 10.89
C TYR A 16 7.27 0.23 11.42
N SER A 17 6.63 1.34 11.81
CA SER A 17 7.26 2.42 12.56
C SER A 17 7.19 2.17 14.07
N GLY A 18 8.12 2.75 14.84
CA GLY A 18 8.08 2.70 16.30
C GLY A 18 8.65 1.43 16.93
N TYR A 19 9.52 0.71 16.22
CA TYR A 19 10.17 -0.52 16.70
C TYR A 19 11.70 -0.44 16.58
N PRO A 20 12.36 0.53 17.24
CA PRO A 20 13.81 0.78 17.09
C PRO A 20 14.70 -0.36 17.59
N GLU A 21 14.16 -1.33 18.33
CA GLU A 21 14.84 -2.55 18.76
C GLU A 21 14.97 -3.60 17.65
N HIS A 22 14.31 -3.38 16.51
CA HIS A 22 14.38 -4.26 15.34
C HIS A 22 15.26 -3.66 14.23
N THR A 23 15.43 -4.38 13.14
CA THR A 23 16.28 -3.93 12.02
C THR A 23 15.60 -2.81 11.25
N CYS A 24 16.22 -1.63 11.20
CA CYS A 24 15.76 -0.55 10.35
C CYS A 24 15.93 -0.93 8.88
N VAL A 25 14.85 -0.75 8.09
CA VAL A 25 14.81 -1.05 6.66
C VAL A 25 14.51 0.18 5.81
N GLU A 26 14.28 1.33 6.42
CA GLU A 26 14.06 2.60 5.72
C GLU A 26 14.70 3.76 6.48
N TYR A 27 15.49 4.55 5.76
CA TYR A 27 16.04 5.81 6.24
C TYR A 27 15.49 6.99 5.43
N ASN A 28 15.12 8.07 6.12
CA ASN A 28 14.87 9.37 5.50
C ASN A 28 15.97 10.32 5.96
N GLU A 29 16.92 10.62 5.07
CA GLU A 29 18.21 11.20 5.42
C GLU A 29 18.92 10.31 6.45
N ALA A 30 19.27 10.83 7.62
CA ALA A 30 19.90 10.06 8.70
C ALA A 30 18.90 9.49 9.72
N LYS A 31 17.59 9.69 9.53
CA LYS A 31 16.56 9.27 10.47
C LYS A 31 15.99 7.90 10.10
N GLU A 32 16.02 6.99 11.05
CA GLU A 32 15.31 5.70 10.95
C GLU A 32 13.78 5.91 10.88
N VAL A 33 13.10 5.19 10.00
CA VAL A 33 11.66 5.38 9.73
C VAL A 33 10.85 4.12 9.97
N THR A 34 11.24 3.01 9.33
CA THR A 34 10.52 1.74 9.45
C THR A 34 11.45 0.56 9.67
N TYR A 35 10.88 -0.49 10.25
CA TYR A 35 11.61 -1.65 10.77
C TYR A 35 10.97 -2.96 10.33
N MET A 36 11.74 -4.02 10.30
CA MET A 36 11.32 -5.41 10.18
C MET A 36 12.05 -6.28 11.19
N THR A 37 11.50 -7.44 11.53
CA THR A 37 12.25 -8.45 12.28
C THR A 37 13.37 -9.01 11.40
N ALA A 38 14.50 -9.41 12.01
CA ALA A 38 15.60 -10.04 11.28
C ALA A 38 15.14 -11.31 10.53
N GLN A 39 14.24 -12.09 11.14
CA GLN A 39 13.70 -13.29 10.52
C GLN A 39 12.77 -12.96 9.34
N GLY A 40 11.94 -11.91 9.43
CA GLY A 40 11.10 -11.43 8.32
C GLY A 40 11.95 -11.00 7.12
N ILE A 41 13.07 -10.32 7.36
CA ILE A 41 14.03 -9.94 6.30
C ILE A 41 14.61 -11.20 5.63
N ASN A 42 14.97 -12.24 6.39
CA ASN A 42 15.49 -13.48 5.83
C ASN A 42 14.44 -14.19 4.97
N PHE A 43 13.19 -14.32 5.45
CA PHE A 43 12.10 -14.89 4.67
C PHE A 43 11.86 -14.13 3.36
N LEU A 44 11.88 -12.80 3.41
CA LEU A 44 11.72 -11.98 2.20
C LEU A 44 12.88 -12.20 1.21
N LYS A 45 14.12 -12.27 1.67
CA LYS A 45 15.28 -12.59 0.81
C LYS A 45 15.14 -13.94 0.14
N ASP A 46 14.72 -14.99 0.87
CA ASP A 46 14.50 -16.32 0.33
C ASP A 46 13.38 -16.36 -0.72
N LEU A 47 12.34 -15.52 -0.54
CA LEU A 47 11.26 -15.37 -1.52
C LEU A 47 11.74 -14.66 -2.79
N LEU A 48 12.53 -13.59 -2.65
CA LEU A 48 12.97 -12.76 -3.78
C LEU A 48 13.93 -13.47 -4.75
N VAL A 49 14.67 -14.50 -4.31
CA VAL A 49 15.57 -15.27 -5.20
C VAL A 49 14.84 -16.34 -6.02
N ARG A 50 13.53 -16.53 -5.81
CA ARG A 50 12.75 -17.54 -6.53
C ARG A 50 12.37 -17.06 -7.92
N LYS A 51 12.60 -17.92 -8.94
CA LYS A 51 12.29 -17.60 -10.34
C LYS A 51 10.80 -17.71 -10.70
N ASP A 52 9.99 -18.38 -9.87
CA ASP A 52 8.56 -18.60 -10.08
C ASP A 52 7.68 -17.64 -9.27
N PHE A 53 8.29 -16.69 -8.54
CA PHE A 53 7.63 -15.81 -7.59
C PHE A 53 7.99 -14.34 -7.84
N VAL A 54 7.00 -13.48 -7.82
CA VAL A 54 7.18 -12.02 -7.91
C VAL A 54 6.47 -11.36 -6.75
N PHE A 55 7.23 -10.69 -5.90
CA PHE A 55 6.71 -9.80 -4.88
C PHE A 55 6.39 -8.42 -5.48
N ILE A 56 5.19 -7.91 -5.21
CA ILE A 56 4.69 -6.62 -5.74
C ILE A 56 4.14 -5.79 -4.58
N PRO A 57 4.89 -4.84 -4.06
CA PRO A 57 4.38 -3.87 -3.09
C PRO A 57 3.22 -3.04 -3.67
N CYS A 58 2.16 -2.84 -2.87
CA CYS A 58 0.98 -2.04 -3.19
C CYS A 58 0.76 -0.99 -2.11
N THR A 59 1.17 0.27 -2.32
CA THR A 59 1.24 1.25 -1.25
C THR A 59 0.61 2.60 -1.61
N LEU A 60 0.17 3.34 -0.58
CA LEU A 60 -0.17 4.78 -0.67
C LEU A 60 1.06 5.68 -0.84
N ARG A 61 2.26 5.16 -0.60
CA ARG A 61 3.51 5.90 -0.73
C ARG A 61 3.78 6.28 -2.18
N SER A 62 4.47 7.41 -2.40
CA SER A 62 5.05 7.71 -3.72
C SER A 62 6.23 6.78 -4.01
N TYR A 63 6.66 6.73 -5.27
CA TYR A 63 7.83 5.94 -5.67
C TYR A 63 9.10 6.36 -4.92
N GLU A 64 9.33 7.67 -4.75
CA GLU A 64 10.49 8.20 -4.03
C GLU A 64 10.50 7.79 -2.55
N GLN A 65 9.31 7.73 -1.93
CA GLN A 65 9.18 7.24 -0.55
C GLN A 65 9.43 5.74 -0.46
N THR A 66 8.93 4.99 -1.44
CA THR A 66 9.05 3.53 -1.50
C THR A 66 10.49 3.12 -1.82
N ALA A 67 11.17 3.84 -2.71
CA ALA A 67 12.56 3.60 -3.09
C ALA A 67 13.59 3.82 -1.96
N ARG A 68 13.18 4.39 -0.81
CA ARG A 68 14.04 4.48 0.39
C ARG A 68 14.15 3.16 1.15
N ILE A 69 13.23 2.23 0.93
CA ILE A 69 13.20 0.94 1.62
C ILE A 69 14.28 0.03 1.06
N ASP A 70 15.14 -0.51 1.93
CA ASP A 70 16.36 -1.21 1.53
C ASP A 70 16.13 -2.40 0.58
N PHE A 71 15.11 -3.22 0.85
CA PHE A 71 14.83 -4.38 -0.01
C PHE A 71 14.16 -4.01 -1.34
N LEU A 72 13.73 -2.76 -1.53
CA LEU A 72 13.18 -2.24 -2.79
C LEU A 72 14.22 -1.49 -3.63
N LYS A 73 15.37 -1.18 -3.03
CA LYS A 73 16.48 -0.56 -3.74
C LYS A 73 17.09 -1.54 -4.76
N ASN A 74 17.75 -0.99 -5.76
CA ASN A 74 18.61 -1.72 -6.70
C ASN A 74 17.93 -2.81 -7.55
N GLY A 75 16.62 -2.68 -7.79
CA GLY A 75 15.91 -3.59 -8.70
C GLY A 75 15.64 -4.99 -8.12
N ASN A 76 15.82 -5.20 -6.82
CA ASN A 76 15.50 -6.49 -6.17
C ASN A 76 14.02 -6.85 -6.27
N VAL A 77 13.14 -5.83 -6.39
CA VAL A 77 11.70 -5.98 -6.61
C VAL A 77 11.36 -5.34 -7.94
N PRO A 78 11.02 -6.14 -8.96
CA PRO A 78 10.90 -5.64 -10.33
C PRO A 78 9.64 -4.79 -10.56
N ILE A 79 8.60 -4.95 -9.77
CA ILE A 79 7.31 -4.26 -9.95
C ILE A 79 6.87 -3.65 -8.63
N ILE A 80 6.49 -2.37 -8.65
CA ILE A 80 6.00 -1.63 -7.49
C ILE A 80 4.74 -0.85 -7.88
N ILE A 81 3.67 -0.99 -7.11
CA ILE A 81 2.46 -0.18 -7.22
C ILE A 81 2.52 0.91 -6.15
N CYS A 82 2.55 2.17 -6.59
CA CYS A 82 2.63 3.36 -5.75
C CYS A 82 1.36 4.22 -5.86
N ASP A 83 1.29 5.26 -5.01
CA ASP A 83 0.26 6.31 -5.08
C ASP A 83 -1.17 5.71 -5.09
N ASN A 84 -1.43 4.72 -4.23
CA ASN A 84 -2.72 4.01 -4.14
C ASN A 84 -3.17 3.32 -5.45
N GLY A 85 -2.24 2.85 -6.26
CA GLY A 85 -2.55 2.23 -7.55
C GLY A 85 -2.49 3.21 -8.74
N PHE A 86 -2.24 4.51 -8.52
CA PHE A 86 -2.11 5.48 -9.62
C PHE A 86 -0.88 5.23 -10.48
N SER A 87 0.20 4.76 -9.88
CA SER A 87 1.49 4.56 -10.55
C SER A 87 1.96 3.11 -10.43
N ILE A 88 2.40 2.54 -11.55
CA ILE A 88 3.11 1.26 -11.61
C ILE A 88 4.52 1.53 -12.11
N TYR A 89 5.52 1.02 -11.42
CA TYR A 89 6.90 1.06 -11.85
C TYR A 89 7.40 -0.36 -12.11
N GLU A 90 8.01 -0.58 -13.29
CA GLU A 90 8.66 -1.83 -13.66
C GLU A 90 10.17 -1.56 -13.80
N ASN A 91 10.99 -2.24 -13.00
CA ASN A 91 12.44 -2.02 -12.93
C ASN A 91 12.82 -0.54 -12.76
N GLY A 92 12.09 0.19 -11.93
CA GLY A 92 12.29 1.62 -11.69
C GLY A 92 11.74 2.56 -12.76
N ILE A 93 11.16 2.03 -13.84
CA ILE A 93 10.60 2.82 -14.95
C ILE A 93 9.08 2.85 -14.83
N LEU A 94 8.50 4.04 -14.93
CA LEU A 94 7.05 4.22 -14.91
C LEU A 94 6.39 3.51 -16.12
N ASP A 95 5.40 2.65 -15.85
CA ASP A 95 4.56 2.06 -16.91
C ASP A 95 3.70 3.15 -17.55
N LYS A 96 4.12 3.61 -18.74
CA LYS A 96 3.46 4.70 -19.46
C LYS A 96 2.04 4.34 -19.91
N THR A 97 1.77 3.08 -20.24
CA THR A 97 0.43 2.63 -20.64
C THR A 97 -0.53 2.77 -19.48
N TRP A 98 -0.12 2.31 -18.30
CA TRP A 98 -0.90 2.48 -17.07
C TRP A 98 -1.05 3.95 -16.66
N ASP A 99 0.03 4.72 -16.67
CA ASP A 99 0.02 6.14 -16.30
C ASP A 99 -0.94 6.97 -17.19
N ASN A 100 -0.95 6.72 -18.51
CA ASN A 100 -1.88 7.36 -19.43
C ASN A 100 -3.34 7.01 -19.10
N LEU A 101 -3.64 5.73 -18.87
CA LEU A 101 -4.98 5.27 -18.48
C LEU A 101 -5.45 5.95 -17.18
N MET A 102 -4.57 6.06 -16.18
CA MET A 102 -4.92 6.72 -14.93
C MET A 102 -5.12 8.23 -15.08
N LYS A 103 -4.34 8.89 -15.92
CA LYS A 103 -4.52 10.31 -16.24
C LYS A 103 -5.81 10.59 -17.00
N GLU A 104 -6.20 9.74 -17.93
CA GLU A 104 -7.49 9.84 -18.63
C GLU A 104 -8.67 9.73 -17.66
N ASN A 105 -8.63 8.77 -16.74
CA ASN A 105 -9.64 8.66 -15.69
C ASN A 105 -9.66 9.92 -14.78
N LEU A 106 -8.48 10.39 -14.37
CA LEU A 106 -8.36 11.55 -13.50
C LEU A 106 -8.88 12.84 -14.16
N ALA A 107 -8.74 12.99 -15.47
CA ALA A 107 -9.22 14.16 -16.21
C ALA A 107 -10.74 14.38 -16.09
N THR A 108 -11.50 13.37 -15.69
CA THR A 108 -12.94 13.47 -15.43
C THR A 108 -13.28 13.97 -14.01
N TYR A 109 -12.28 14.17 -13.16
CA TYR A 109 -12.43 14.60 -11.77
C TYR A 109 -12.08 16.08 -11.60
N PRO A 110 -12.82 16.83 -10.78
CA PRO A 110 -12.62 18.27 -10.57
C PRO A 110 -11.46 18.53 -9.60
N THR A 111 -10.23 18.12 -9.97
CA THR A 111 -9.06 18.13 -9.08
C THR A 111 -8.71 19.54 -8.59
N ASP A 112 -8.83 20.56 -9.45
CA ASP A 112 -8.53 21.96 -9.08
C ASP A 112 -9.60 22.53 -8.13
N GLU A 113 -10.87 22.17 -8.33
CA GLU A 113 -11.98 22.56 -7.43
C GLU A 113 -11.76 21.93 -6.04
N ILE A 114 -11.44 20.65 -5.99
CA ILE A 114 -11.12 19.94 -4.73
C ILE A 114 -9.94 20.57 -4.02
N LYS A 115 -8.89 20.93 -4.74
CA LYS A 115 -7.73 21.61 -4.16
C LYS A 115 -8.14 22.93 -3.52
N SER A 116 -8.90 23.75 -4.23
CA SER A 116 -9.43 25.01 -3.73
C SER A 116 -10.28 24.81 -2.48
N ASP A 117 -11.19 23.82 -2.50
CA ASP A 117 -12.04 23.51 -1.35
C ASP A 117 -11.22 23.08 -0.12
N ILE A 118 -10.19 22.27 -0.31
CA ILE A 118 -9.27 21.87 0.76
C ILE A 118 -8.54 23.09 1.34
N GLU A 119 -8.01 23.98 0.50
CA GLU A 119 -7.29 25.17 0.94
C GLU A 119 -8.20 26.12 1.74
N ILE A 120 -9.44 26.36 1.26
CA ILE A 120 -10.46 27.15 1.97
C ILE A 120 -10.82 26.48 3.29
N LEU A 121 -11.06 25.17 3.29
CA LEU A 121 -11.42 24.42 4.48
C LEU A 121 -10.35 24.49 5.57
N VAL A 122 -9.09 24.29 5.19
CA VAL A 122 -7.94 24.35 6.10
C VAL A 122 -7.79 25.74 6.70
N SER A 123 -7.89 26.79 5.87
CA SER A 123 -7.75 28.18 6.33
C SER A 123 -8.93 28.64 7.20
N SER A 124 -10.19 28.38 6.78
CA SER A 124 -11.39 28.82 7.50
C SER A 124 -11.59 28.13 8.86
N ASN A 125 -11.04 26.94 9.05
CA ASN A 125 -11.13 26.19 10.31
C ASN A 125 -9.82 26.22 11.13
N ASN A 126 -8.85 27.07 10.76
CA ASN A 126 -7.53 27.19 11.41
C ASN A 126 -6.86 25.81 11.61
N MET A 127 -6.95 24.92 10.61
CA MET A 127 -6.38 23.57 10.72
C MET A 127 -4.86 23.63 10.57
N CYS A 128 -4.14 23.26 11.62
CA CYS A 128 -2.68 23.16 11.55
C CYS A 128 -2.28 21.83 10.89
N CYS A 129 -2.22 21.84 9.56
CA CYS A 129 -1.80 20.68 8.78
C CYS A 129 -1.02 21.08 7.52
N LYS A 130 -0.18 20.16 7.04
CA LYS A 130 0.48 20.29 5.74
C LYS A 130 -0.37 19.62 4.67
N ILE A 131 -0.70 20.34 3.60
CA ILE A 131 -1.35 19.79 2.41
C ILE A 131 -0.27 19.23 1.49
N LYS A 132 -0.32 17.94 1.19
CA LYS A 132 0.53 17.29 0.20
C LYS A 132 -0.32 16.92 -1.02
N ASN A 133 0.07 17.41 -2.19
CA ASN A 133 -0.47 16.96 -3.46
C ASN A 133 0.33 15.76 -3.96
N ASN A 134 -0.32 14.62 -4.16
CA ASN A 134 0.30 13.40 -4.65
C ASN A 134 0.04 13.26 -6.15
N ARG A 135 0.94 13.78 -6.97
CA ARG A 135 0.94 13.70 -8.45
C ARG A 135 -0.36 14.24 -9.11
N ASN A 136 -1.04 15.16 -8.48
CA ASN A 136 -2.41 15.63 -8.83
C ASN A 136 -3.47 14.51 -8.78
N ALA A 137 -3.14 13.32 -8.32
CA ALA A 137 -4.06 12.18 -8.25
C ALA A 137 -4.92 12.21 -6.99
N PHE A 138 -4.34 12.57 -5.85
CA PHE A 138 -5.04 12.69 -4.57
C PHE A 138 -4.30 13.61 -3.61
N PHE A 139 -4.96 14.01 -2.54
CA PHE A 139 -4.39 14.92 -1.53
C PHE A 139 -4.19 14.18 -0.20
N THR A 140 -3.19 14.62 0.56
CA THR A 140 -2.96 14.14 1.93
C THR A 140 -2.85 15.35 2.86
N LEU A 141 -3.70 15.41 3.87
CA LEU A 141 -3.58 16.36 4.98
C LEU A 141 -2.76 15.69 6.08
N ILE A 142 -1.65 16.30 6.46
CA ILE A 142 -0.71 15.77 7.46
C ILE A 142 -0.78 16.66 8.69
N PHE A 143 -1.40 16.17 9.75
CA PHE A 143 -1.53 16.85 11.02
C PHE A 143 -0.32 16.62 11.92
N GLU A 144 -0.23 17.34 13.02
CA GLU A 144 0.82 17.16 14.02
C GLU A 144 0.76 15.78 14.66
N ASN A 145 -0.44 15.33 15.03
CA ASN A 145 -0.70 14.04 15.67
C ASN A 145 -2.04 13.43 15.20
N ALA A 146 -2.33 12.22 15.65
CA ALA A 146 -3.55 11.49 15.29
C ALA A 146 -4.82 12.11 15.89
N GLU A 147 -4.73 12.70 17.08
CA GLU A 147 -5.87 13.35 17.75
C GLU A 147 -6.36 14.55 16.92
N SER A 148 -5.44 15.39 16.47
CA SER A 148 -5.76 16.52 15.57
C SER A 148 -6.40 16.05 14.27
N ALA A 149 -5.91 14.98 13.67
CA ALA A 149 -6.50 14.42 12.46
C ALA A 149 -7.94 13.93 12.71
N ASN A 150 -8.16 13.18 13.79
CA ASN A 150 -9.50 12.69 14.18
C ASN A 150 -10.48 13.85 14.42
N MET A 151 -10.05 14.90 15.12
CA MET A 151 -10.87 16.07 15.41
C MET A 151 -11.43 16.72 14.14
N HIS A 152 -10.61 16.82 13.10
CA HIS A 152 -10.99 17.49 11.85
C HIS A 152 -11.66 16.57 10.82
N TYR A 153 -11.58 15.24 11.00
CA TYR A 153 -12.07 14.26 10.02
C TYR A 153 -13.54 14.47 9.62
N VAL A 154 -14.42 14.64 10.60
CA VAL A 154 -15.87 14.81 10.34
C VAL A 154 -16.15 16.11 9.58
N THR A 155 -15.45 17.19 9.89
CA THR A 155 -15.59 18.48 9.20
C THR A 155 -15.16 18.36 7.75
N ILE A 156 -14.01 17.70 7.50
CA ILE A 156 -13.50 17.45 6.14
C ILE A 156 -14.49 16.58 5.36
N ALA A 157 -14.99 15.50 5.98
CA ALA A 157 -15.96 14.60 5.36
C ALA A 157 -17.25 15.32 4.92
N LYS A 158 -17.77 16.23 5.75
CA LYS A 158 -18.97 17.00 5.42
C LYS A 158 -18.79 17.91 4.21
N VAL A 159 -17.64 18.61 4.12
CA VAL A 159 -17.36 19.52 3.00
C VAL A 159 -17.15 18.76 1.71
N LEU A 160 -16.40 17.65 1.76
CA LEU A 160 -16.05 16.88 0.57
C LEU A 160 -17.14 15.89 0.13
N LYS A 161 -18.23 15.72 0.89
CA LYS A 161 -19.34 14.81 0.56
C LYS A 161 -19.99 15.08 -0.80
N ARG A 162 -19.92 16.33 -1.29
CA ARG A 162 -20.47 16.73 -2.60
C ARG A 162 -19.63 16.22 -3.79
N HIS A 163 -18.41 15.80 -3.53
CA HIS A 163 -17.47 15.34 -4.54
C HIS A 163 -17.36 13.81 -4.53
N LYS A 164 -16.95 13.23 -5.65
CA LYS A 164 -16.69 11.79 -5.81
C LYS A 164 -15.32 11.41 -5.25
N TYR A 165 -15.15 11.62 -3.94
CA TYR A 165 -13.92 11.35 -3.21
C TYR A 165 -14.20 10.57 -1.93
N LYS A 166 -13.37 9.60 -1.64
CA LYS A 166 -13.34 8.87 -0.37
C LYS A 166 -12.27 9.44 0.55
N LEU A 167 -12.51 9.38 1.85
CA LEU A 167 -11.58 9.78 2.88
C LEU A 167 -11.06 8.57 3.62
N GLU A 168 -9.75 8.55 3.83
CA GLU A 168 -9.09 7.54 4.64
C GLU A 168 -8.25 8.20 5.73
N LEU A 169 -8.44 7.75 6.96
CA LEU A 169 -7.71 8.24 8.12
C LEU A 169 -6.69 7.18 8.57
N GLN A 170 -5.41 7.53 8.52
CA GLN A 170 -4.31 6.67 8.98
C GLN A 170 -3.39 7.47 9.91
N GLY A 171 -3.45 7.19 11.20
CA GLY A 171 -2.70 7.93 12.20
C GLY A 171 -2.97 9.43 12.11
N ARG A 172 -1.93 10.22 11.85
CA ARG A 172 -2.03 11.69 11.73
C ARG A 172 -2.33 12.18 10.30
N LYS A 173 -2.70 11.30 9.38
CA LYS A 173 -2.92 11.63 7.96
C LYS A 173 -4.36 11.38 7.56
N ILE A 174 -4.93 12.32 6.81
CA ILE A 174 -6.21 12.14 6.11
C ILE A 174 -5.90 12.17 4.62
N TYR A 175 -6.22 11.07 3.94
CA TYR A 175 -6.11 10.96 2.49
C TYR A 175 -7.45 11.29 1.86
N ILE A 176 -7.44 12.11 0.81
CA ILE A 176 -8.60 12.53 0.03
C ILE A 176 -8.41 11.96 -1.36
N ILE A 177 -9.07 10.84 -1.65
CA ILE A 177 -8.78 9.96 -2.77
C ILE A 177 -10.00 9.94 -3.70
N PRO A 178 -9.85 10.16 -5.05
CA PRO A 178 -10.95 9.98 -6.00
C PRO A 178 -11.55 8.57 -5.89
N ASP A 179 -12.86 8.44 -6.02
CA ASP A 179 -13.57 7.16 -5.85
C ASP A 179 -13.05 6.06 -6.78
N PHE A 180 -12.65 6.43 -8.00
CA PHE A 180 -12.12 5.46 -8.96
C PHE A 180 -10.74 4.94 -8.58
N LEU A 181 -9.94 5.73 -7.84
CA LEU A 181 -8.55 5.39 -7.54
C LEU A 181 -8.48 4.36 -6.42
N ASP A 182 -8.05 3.15 -6.78
CA ASP A 182 -7.97 2.00 -5.90
C ASP A 182 -6.84 1.06 -6.33
N LYS A 183 -6.11 0.51 -5.36
CA LYS A 183 -5.03 -0.46 -5.57
C LYS A 183 -5.47 -1.65 -6.44
N VAL A 184 -6.73 -2.06 -6.33
CA VAL A 184 -7.30 -3.21 -7.06
C VAL A 184 -7.22 -3.06 -8.58
N LEU A 185 -7.30 -1.83 -9.10
CA LEU A 185 -7.21 -1.61 -10.55
C LEU A 185 -5.82 -2.00 -11.08
N ALA A 186 -4.77 -1.60 -10.37
CA ALA A 186 -3.38 -1.95 -10.70
C ALA A 186 -3.13 -3.46 -10.55
N VAL A 187 -3.68 -4.07 -9.49
CA VAL A 187 -3.59 -5.53 -9.28
C VAL A 187 -4.26 -6.29 -10.43
N LYS A 188 -5.48 -5.92 -10.82
CA LYS A 188 -6.19 -6.54 -11.97
C LYS A 188 -5.45 -6.36 -13.28
N TYR A 189 -4.88 -5.17 -13.52
CA TYR A 189 -4.07 -4.90 -14.71
C TYR A 189 -2.86 -5.84 -14.78
N LEU A 190 -2.10 -5.98 -13.68
CA LEU A 190 -0.94 -6.86 -13.64
C LEU A 190 -1.32 -8.35 -13.70
N CYS A 191 -2.40 -8.76 -13.05
CA CYS A 191 -2.93 -10.13 -13.18
C CYS A 191 -3.31 -10.46 -14.63
N LYS A 192 -3.93 -9.53 -15.35
CA LYS A 192 -4.23 -9.70 -16.79
C LYS A 192 -2.95 -9.76 -17.63
N LYS A 193 -1.96 -8.92 -17.32
CA LYS A 193 -0.67 -8.83 -18.03
C LYS A 193 0.15 -10.11 -17.88
N PHE A 194 0.23 -10.67 -16.68
CA PHE A 194 1.11 -11.80 -16.35
C PHE A 194 0.41 -13.16 -16.33
N ASN A 195 -0.90 -13.21 -16.29
CA ASN A 195 -1.71 -14.43 -16.18
C ASN A 195 -1.16 -15.44 -15.14
N PRO A 196 -1.06 -15.04 -13.84
CA PRO A 196 -0.43 -15.86 -12.82
C PRO A 196 -1.24 -17.13 -12.53
N SER A 197 -0.55 -18.18 -12.08
CA SER A 197 -1.19 -19.41 -11.61
C SER A 197 -1.69 -19.33 -10.17
N LEU A 198 -1.15 -18.39 -9.41
CA LEU A 198 -1.55 -18.11 -8.03
C LEU A 198 -1.35 -16.62 -7.74
N VAL A 199 -2.35 -16.03 -7.11
CA VAL A 199 -2.30 -14.68 -6.56
C VAL A 199 -2.40 -14.78 -5.04
N ILE A 200 -1.40 -14.27 -4.35
CA ILE A 200 -1.38 -14.11 -2.89
C ILE A 200 -1.50 -12.63 -2.60
N THR A 201 -2.29 -12.25 -1.61
CA THR A 201 -2.50 -10.85 -1.22
C THR A 201 -2.35 -10.67 0.28
N ALA A 202 -1.79 -9.52 0.71
CA ALA A 202 -1.74 -9.14 2.11
C ALA A 202 -1.96 -7.62 2.28
N GLY A 203 -2.73 -7.22 3.31
CA GLY A 203 -3.02 -5.83 3.64
C GLY A 203 -3.69 -5.71 4.99
N ASP A 204 -3.70 -4.52 5.59
CA ASP A 204 -4.20 -4.31 6.97
C ASP A 204 -5.36 -3.32 7.07
N SER A 205 -5.54 -2.43 6.11
CA SER A 205 -6.44 -1.27 6.22
C SER A 205 -7.58 -1.28 5.19
N SER A 206 -8.57 -0.40 5.38
CA SER A 206 -9.74 -0.26 4.50
C SER A 206 -9.38 -0.03 3.03
N VAL A 207 -8.28 0.69 2.75
CA VAL A 207 -7.78 0.92 1.38
C VAL A 207 -7.24 -0.34 0.71
N ASP A 208 -6.97 -1.39 1.48
CA ASP A 208 -6.43 -2.65 0.97
C ASP A 208 -7.51 -3.67 0.65
N LYS A 209 -8.71 -3.48 1.23
CA LYS A 209 -9.78 -4.47 1.18
C LYS A 209 -10.03 -5.00 -0.23
N SER A 210 -10.20 -4.09 -1.17
CA SER A 210 -10.55 -4.41 -2.56
C SER A 210 -9.49 -5.26 -3.27
N PHE A 211 -8.20 -4.96 -3.09
CA PHE A 211 -7.17 -5.76 -3.70
C PHE A 211 -6.85 -7.05 -2.94
N VAL A 212 -7.01 -7.05 -1.62
CA VAL A 212 -6.85 -8.28 -0.82
C VAL A 212 -7.90 -9.31 -1.25
N GLU A 213 -9.13 -8.89 -1.56
CA GLU A 213 -10.21 -9.76 -2.05
C GLU A 213 -9.92 -10.41 -3.41
N GLU A 214 -8.99 -9.89 -4.23
CA GLU A 214 -8.57 -10.48 -5.51
C GLU A 214 -7.65 -11.71 -5.34
N GLY A 215 -7.05 -11.89 -4.15
CA GLY A 215 -6.16 -13.02 -3.89
C GLY A 215 -6.86 -14.38 -3.91
N ASN A 216 -6.20 -15.39 -4.48
CA ASN A 216 -6.56 -16.79 -4.28
C ASN A 216 -6.23 -17.23 -2.85
N GLN A 217 -5.16 -16.67 -2.28
CA GLN A 217 -4.76 -16.76 -0.88
C GLN A 217 -4.68 -15.35 -0.33
N ARG A 218 -5.41 -15.09 0.74
CA ARG A 218 -5.57 -13.77 1.36
C ARG A 218 -5.02 -13.83 2.76
N ILE A 219 -4.17 -12.88 3.13
CA ILE A 219 -3.53 -12.83 4.44
C ILE A 219 -3.77 -11.44 5.03
N ILE A 220 -4.23 -11.37 6.26
CA ILE A 220 -4.36 -10.13 7.00
C ILE A 220 -3.71 -10.27 8.39
N PRO A 221 -3.03 -9.22 8.88
CA PRO A 221 -2.48 -9.24 10.23
C PRO A 221 -3.60 -9.20 11.27
N SER A 222 -3.39 -9.82 12.43
CA SER A 222 -4.41 -9.91 13.50
C SER A 222 -4.85 -8.57 14.08
N HIS A 223 -4.06 -7.52 13.91
CA HIS A 223 -4.40 -6.16 14.32
C HIS A 223 -5.22 -5.39 13.25
N SER A 224 -5.43 -5.98 12.08
CA SER A 224 -6.27 -5.39 11.03
C SER A 224 -7.74 -5.35 11.46
N SER A 225 -8.44 -4.29 11.06
CA SER A 225 -9.89 -4.18 11.19
C SER A 225 -10.66 -4.78 10.01
N LEU A 226 -9.95 -5.32 9.01
CA LEU A 226 -10.57 -5.91 7.83
C LEU A 226 -11.35 -7.17 8.17
N ASN A 227 -12.55 -7.28 7.61
CA ASN A 227 -13.35 -8.49 7.64
C ASN A 227 -13.55 -8.99 6.21
N ILE A 228 -12.73 -9.98 5.82
CA ILE A 228 -12.72 -10.57 4.48
C ILE A 228 -12.89 -12.07 4.62
N ARG A 229 -13.83 -12.64 3.87
CA ARG A 229 -14.10 -14.09 3.89
C ARG A 229 -12.92 -14.89 3.33
N ASN A 230 -12.72 -16.10 3.86
CA ASN A 230 -11.68 -17.02 3.41
C ASN A 230 -10.26 -16.41 3.46
N THR A 231 -9.95 -15.78 4.58
CA THR A 231 -8.67 -15.09 4.80
C THR A 231 -7.88 -15.79 5.91
N ILE A 232 -6.59 -15.91 5.73
CA ILE A 232 -5.65 -16.35 6.75
C ILE A 232 -5.34 -15.14 7.63
N ILE A 233 -5.66 -15.23 8.92
CA ILE A 233 -5.35 -14.18 9.90
C ILE A 233 -4.10 -14.61 10.66
N THR A 234 -3.11 -13.71 10.77
CA THR A 234 -1.91 -13.99 11.57
C THR A 234 -2.27 -14.17 13.05
N LYS A 235 -1.50 -15.00 13.76
CA LYS A 235 -1.63 -15.15 15.22
C LYS A 235 -0.94 -14.02 15.97
N LYS A 236 0.15 -13.51 15.38
CA LYS A 236 0.95 -12.40 15.91
C LYS A 236 0.39 -11.06 15.42
N SER A 237 0.64 -9.98 16.16
CA SER A 237 0.29 -8.60 15.83
C SER A 237 1.54 -7.72 15.71
N GLY A 238 1.38 -6.47 15.22
CA GLY A 238 2.47 -5.53 15.04
C GLY A 238 3.57 -6.10 14.14
N ILE A 239 4.82 -5.75 14.40
CA ILE A 239 5.97 -6.13 13.56
C ILE A 239 6.13 -7.66 13.39
N SER A 240 5.74 -8.45 14.40
CA SER A 240 5.77 -9.90 14.32
C SER A 240 4.72 -10.47 13.37
N ALA A 241 3.63 -9.74 13.08
CA ALA A 241 2.66 -10.16 12.06
C ALA A 241 3.26 -10.09 10.66
N GLY A 242 4.09 -9.08 10.36
CA GLY A 242 4.80 -8.99 9.08
C GLY A 242 5.74 -10.17 8.84
N GLU A 243 6.45 -10.63 9.87
CA GLU A 243 7.24 -11.86 9.84
C GLU A 243 6.35 -13.09 9.53
N GLU A 244 5.23 -13.22 10.26
CA GLU A 244 4.33 -14.37 10.09
C GLU A 244 3.66 -14.38 8.71
N ILE A 245 3.32 -13.22 8.12
CA ILE A 245 2.83 -13.13 6.74
C ILE A 245 3.83 -13.77 5.77
N LEU A 246 5.11 -13.43 5.88
CA LEU A 246 6.16 -13.96 5.00
C LEU A 246 6.37 -15.46 5.22
N ASP A 247 6.29 -15.97 6.45
CA ASP A 247 6.33 -17.39 6.76
C ASP A 247 5.14 -18.17 6.17
N ILE A 248 3.93 -17.60 6.26
CA ILE A 248 2.72 -18.15 5.62
C ILE A 248 2.93 -18.25 4.11
N VAL A 249 3.43 -17.18 3.45
CA VAL A 249 3.72 -17.17 2.02
C VAL A 249 4.72 -18.29 1.68
N MET A 250 5.82 -18.41 2.43
CA MET A 250 6.81 -19.50 2.27
C MET A 250 6.17 -20.88 2.35
N SER A 251 5.28 -21.08 3.31
CA SER A 251 4.58 -22.36 3.55
C SER A 251 3.61 -22.69 2.42
N LEU A 252 2.85 -21.71 1.91
CA LEU A 252 1.97 -21.87 0.75
C LEU A 252 2.74 -22.32 -0.50
N LEU A 253 3.93 -21.75 -0.71
CA LEU A 253 4.78 -22.10 -1.86
C LEU A 253 5.43 -23.50 -1.74
N LYS A 254 5.73 -23.97 -0.53
CA LYS A 254 6.21 -25.34 -0.29
C LYS A 254 5.13 -26.38 -0.62
N ASN A 255 3.90 -26.14 -0.16
CA ASN A 255 2.77 -27.06 -0.35
C ASN A 255 2.35 -27.18 -1.82
N GLN A 256 2.50 -26.15 -2.64
CA GLN A 256 2.23 -26.25 -4.08
C GLN A 256 3.17 -27.17 -4.82
N LYS A 257 4.44 -27.29 -4.40
CA LYS A 257 5.40 -28.23 -5.02
C LYS A 257 5.04 -29.69 -4.75
N LEU A 258 4.34 -29.99 -3.65
CA LEU A 258 3.92 -31.35 -3.29
C LEU A 258 2.70 -31.84 -4.08
N ASN A 259 1.84 -30.91 -4.56
CA ASN A 259 0.62 -31.24 -5.31
C ASN A 259 0.85 -31.36 -6.83
N ILE A 260 2.08 -31.22 -7.32
CA ILE A 260 2.44 -31.30 -8.76
C ILE A 260 3.23 -32.60 -9.07
N LYS A 261 3.44 -33.44 -8.06
CA LYS A 261 3.96 -34.81 -8.24
C LYS A 261 2.79 -35.78 -8.26
#